data_51f9454d30b9e3c2ab6a7ae65f218602
#
_entry.id   51f9454d30b9e3c2ab6a7ae65f218602
#
_cell.length_a   1.000
_cell.length_b   1.000
_cell.length_c   1.000
_cell.angle_alpha   90.00
_cell.angle_beta   90.00
_cell.angle_gamma   90.00
#
_symmetry.space_group_name_H-M   'P 1'
#
loop_
_entity.id
_entity.type
_entity.pdbx_description
1 polymer ?
#
loop_
_entity_poly.entity_id
_entity_poly.type
_entity_poly.pdbx_seq_one_letter_code
_entity_poly.pdbx_strand_id
1 'polypeptide(L)'
;MGITLTRIGLVVVLLWIGSLKVFVYEDEGIVPFVANSPFMSFFYQQPTGEYRQHMNREGELVPANREWHESNGTYLFAYGLGSVIVLYGIMIGLHSWLPGVSAVGSFLVVVMSFVTLSFLVTTPECRVPALGSSEHGFPLLSGAGRLVIKDTIMAGAALITMADSAKAYLRRRVAAPQRVAAREMALTTH
;
A
#
# COMPACT_ATOMS: atom_id res chain seq x y z
N MET A 1 16.80 16.94 -5.21
CA MET A 1 15.45 17.44 -5.51
C MET A 1 14.52 16.31 -5.97
N GLY A 2 14.86 15.46 -6.96
CA GLY A 2 14.00 14.37 -7.46
C GLY A 2 13.53 13.39 -6.38
N ILE A 3 14.43 12.88 -5.53
CA ILE A 3 14.09 11.93 -4.45
C ILE A 3 13.09 12.53 -3.46
N THR A 4 13.25 13.83 -3.14
CA THR A 4 12.33 14.53 -2.23
C THR A 4 10.93 14.62 -2.83
N LEU A 5 10.81 14.96 -4.11
CA LEU A 5 9.52 15.00 -4.81
C LEU A 5 8.88 13.61 -4.89
N THR A 6 9.67 12.57 -5.18
CA THR A 6 9.20 11.18 -5.18
C THR A 6 8.65 10.79 -3.80
N ARG A 7 9.35 11.15 -2.71
CA ARG A 7 8.89 10.89 -1.34
C ARG A 7 7.60 11.64 -1.02
N ILE A 8 7.50 12.91 -1.38
CA ILE A 8 6.28 13.69 -1.17
C ILE A 8 5.11 13.05 -1.92
N GLY A 9 5.29 12.70 -3.19
CA GLY A 9 4.26 12.03 -3.98
C GLY A 9 3.81 10.71 -3.36
N LEU A 10 4.76 9.88 -2.90
CA LEU A 10 4.47 8.62 -2.23
C LEU A 10 3.69 8.83 -0.93
N VAL A 11 4.10 9.80 -0.10
CA VAL A 11 3.40 10.15 1.15
C VAL A 11 1.98 10.62 0.87
N VAL A 12 1.80 11.53 -0.10
CA VAL A 12 0.47 12.06 -0.46
C VAL A 12 -0.46 10.92 -0.90
N VAL A 13 0.02 10.03 -1.78
CA VAL A 13 -0.78 8.90 -2.26
C VAL A 13 -1.17 7.97 -1.11
N LEU A 14 -0.22 7.59 -0.25
CA LEU A 14 -0.49 6.68 0.87
C LEU A 14 -1.46 7.29 1.89
N LEU A 15 -1.26 8.56 2.26
CA LEU A 15 -2.16 9.22 3.20
C LEU A 15 -3.56 9.39 2.61
N TRP A 16 -3.66 9.77 1.34
CA TRP A 16 -4.94 9.96 0.69
C TRP A 16 -5.71 8.64 0.52
N ILE A 17 -5.10 7.66 -0.16
CA ILE A 17 -5.73 6.36 -0.42
C ILE A 17 -6.06 5.63 0.88
N GLY A 18 -5.14 5.65 1.86
CA GLY A 18 -5.39 5.04 3.17
C GLY A 18 -6.54 5.70 3.93
N SER A 19 -6.66 7.04 3.84
CA SER A 19 -7.78 7.76 4.47
C SER A 19 -9.12 7.50 3.80
N LEU A 20 -9.15 7.24 2.48
CA LEU A 20 -10.39 6.91 1.79
C LEU A 20 -11.01 5.59 2.26
N LYS A 21 -10.22 4.70 2.88
CA LYS A 21 -10.70 3.44 3.48
C LYS A 21 -11.60 3.61 4.72
N VAL A 22 -12.00 4.84 5.05
CA VAL A 22 -13.08 5.14 6.01
C VAL A 22 -14.44 5.24 5.31
N PHE A 23 -14.47 5.22 3.98
CA PHE A 23 -15.69 5.40 3.20
C PHE A 23 -16.12 4.09 2.56
N VAL A 24 -17.36 3.71 2.80
CA VAL A 24 -17.98 2.43 2.41
C VAL A 24 -17.79 2.07 0.92
N TYR A 25 -17.92 3.05 0.01
CA TYR A 25 -17.78 2.81 -1.43
C TYR A 25 -16.38 2.32 -1.82
N GLU A 26 -15.34 2.80 -1.10
CA GLU A 26 -13.96 2.37 -1.32
C GLU A 26 -13.68 0.98 -0.75
N ASP A 27 -14.36 0.63 0.35
CA ASP A 27 -14.19 -0.64 1.03
C ASP A 27 -14.78 -1.79 0.22
N GLU A 28 -15.95 -1.57 -0.38
CA GLU A 28 -16.60 -2.54 -1.26
C GLU A 28 -15.77 -2.78 -2.54
N GLY A 29 -15.12 -1.74 -3.06
CA GLY A 29 -14.29 -1.82 -4.26
C GLY A 29 -13.07 -2.75 -4.14
N ILE A 30 -12.58 -3.02 -2.92
CA ILE A 30 -11.43 -3.92 -2.71
C ILE A 30 -11.82 -5.38 -2.53
N VAL A 31 -13.09 -5.69 -2.36
CA VAL A 31 -13.57 -7.06 -2.06
C VAL A 31 -13.10 -8.09 -3.07
N PRO A 32 -13.17 -7.87 -4.41
CA PRO A 32 -12.69 -8.84 -5.39
C PRO A 32 -11.21 -9.19 -5.22
N PHE A 33 -10.40 -8.21 -4.86
CA PHE A 33 -8.96 -8.39 -4.67
C PHE A 33 -8.64 -9.21 -3.42
N VAL A 34 -9.28 -8.88 -2.31
CA VAL A 34 -9.08 -9.56 -1.02
C VAL A 34 -9.61 -10.97 -1.08
N ALA A 35 -10.84 -11.17 -1.58
CA ALA A 35 -11.48 -12.48 -1.67
C ALA A 35 -10.69 -13.49 -2.53
N ASN A 36 -10.03 -13.03 -3.58
CA ASN A 36 -9.23 -13.87 -4.47
C ASN A 36 -7.74 -13.92 -4.11
N SER A 37 -7.31 -13.22 -3.06
CA SER A 37 -5.90 -13.18 -2.67
C SER A 37 -5.55 -14.34 -1.74
N PRO A 38 -4.51 -15.13 -2.04
CA PRO A 38 -4.02 -16.15 -1.12
C PRO A 38 -3.41 -15.57 0.17
N PHE A 39 -3.08 -14.27 0.16
CA PHE A 39 -2.49 -13.57 1.30
C PHE A 39 -3.49 -12.86 2.19
N MET A 40 -4.73 -12.66 1.72
CA MET A 40 -5.71 -11.82 2.42
C MET A 40 -7.11 -12.44 2.55
N SER A 41 -7.44 -13.48 1.77
CA SER A 41 -8.80 -14.06 1.75
C SER A 41 -9.28 -14.55 3.11
N PHE A 42 -8.37 -14.94 3.99
CA PHE A 42 -8.68 -15.41 5.34
C PHE A 42 -9.23 -14.33 6.28
N PHE A 43 -9.15 -13.06 5.91
CA PHE A 43 -9.80 -11.99 6.68
C PHE A 43 -11.31 -11.90 6.47
N TYR A 44 -11.82 -12.50 5.39
CA TYR A 44 -13.25 -12.52 5.10
C TYR A 44 -13.88 -13.82 5.57
N GLN A 45 -15.12 -13.73 6.05
CA GLN A 45 -15.88 -14.91 6.46
C GLN A 45 -16.37 -15.71 5.24
N GLN A 46 -16.66 -15.02 4.14
CA GLN A 46 -17.15 -15.58 2.88
C GLN A 46 -16.25 -15.16 1.70
N PRO A 47 -15.01 -15.67 1.61
CA PRO A 47 -14.05 -15.23 0.60
C PRO A 47 -14.35 -15.74 -0.82
N THR A 48 -15.17 -16.79 -0.96
CA THR A 48 -15.53 -17.40 -2.24
C THR A 48 -16.48 -16.53 -3.06
N GLY A 49 -16.65 -16.78 -4.34
CA GLY A 49 -17.30 -15.95 -5.35
C GLY A 49 -18.68 -15.34 -5.08
N GLU A 50 -19.27 -15.53 -3.92
CA GLU A 50 -20.55 -14.95 -3.49
C GLU A 50 -20.54 -13.42 -3.51
N TYR A 51 -19.39 -12.79 -3.23
CA TYR A 51 -19.25 -11.32 -3.26
C TYR A 51 -19.78 -10.70 -4.56
N ARG A 52 -19.75 -11.43 -5.70
CA ARG A 52 -20.20 -10.92 -7.00
C ARG A 52 -21.68 -10.57 -7.03
N GLN A 53 -22.49 -11.20 -6.19
CA GLN A 53 -23.91 -10.92 -6.08
C GLN A 53 -24.20 -9.69 -5.21
N HIS A 54 -23.20 -9.27 -4.41
CA HIS A 54 -23.31 -8.18 -3.46
C HIS A 54 -22.47 -6.95 -3.82
N MET A 55 -21.87 -6.94 -5.03
CA MET A 55 -21.12 -5.79 -5.53
C MET A 55 -22.05 -4.64 -5.88
N ASN A 56 -21.79 -3.46 -5.30
CA ASN A 56 -22.45 -2.21 -5.67
C ASN A 56 -21.66 -1.52 -6.79
N ARG A 57 -22.33 -0.66 -7.55
CA ARG A 57 -21.63 0.32 -8.39
C ARG A 57 -21.02 1.40 -7.50
N GLU A 58 -19.95 2.02 -7.96
CA GLU A 58 -19.31 3.10 -7.22
C GLU A 58 -20.32 4.20 -6.86
N GLY A 59 -20.45 4.47 -5.56
CA GLY A 59 -21.42 5.44 -5.03
C GLY A 59 -22.87 4.93 -4.91
N GLU A 60 -23.18 3.70 -5.28
CA GLU A 60 -24.48 3.09 -5.08
C GLU A 60 -24.62 2.56 -3.66
N LEU A 61 -25.79 2.72 -3.07
CA LEU A 61 -26.11 2.18 -1.74
C LEU A 61 -27.29 1.21 -1.84
N VAL A 62 -26.98 -0.10 -1.76
CA VAL A 62 -27.98 -1.15 -1.65
C VAL A 62 -27.93 -1.72 -0.22
N PRO A 63 -28.98 -1.52 0.60
CA PRO A 63 -28.95 -1.92 2.01
C PRO A 63 -28.65 -3.42 2.23
N ALA A 64 -29.22 -4.29 1.40
CA ALA A 64 -29.00 -5.76 1.49
C ALA A 64 -27.52 -6.13 1.22
N ASN A 65 -26.86 -5.46 0.26
CA ASN A 65 -25.45 -5.69 -0.01
C ASN A 65 -24.58 -5.21 1.14
N ARG A 66 -24.93 -4.05 1.74
CA ARG A 66 -24.26 -3.51 2.90
C ARG A 66 -24.29 -4.47 4.09
N GLU A 67 -25.46 -5.05 4.38
CA GLU A 67 -25.61 -6.02 5.46
C GLU A 67 -24.71 -7.26 5.23
N TRP A 68 -24.62 -7.71 3.98
CA TRP A 68 -23.70 -8.79 3.61
C TRP A 68 -22.23 -8.39 3.85
N HIS A 69 -21.81 -7.19 3.43
CA HIS A 69 -20.43 -6.71 3.63
C HIS A 69 -20.09 -6.55 5.12
N GLU A 70 -21.04 -6.11 5.95
CA GLU A 70 -20.87 -6.05 7.40
C GLU A 70 -20.64 -7.46 7.98
N SER A 71 -21.47 -8.43 7.59
CA SER A 71 -21.33 -9.83 8.06
C SER A 71 -20.05 -10.50 7.54
N ASN A 72 -19.58 -10.14 6.35
CA ASN A 72 -18.35 -10.66 5.77
C ASN A 72 -17.07 -10.08 6.40
N GLY A 73 -17.17 -9.03 7.21
CA GLY A 73 -16.02 -8.34 7.81
C GLY A 73 -15.30 -7.37 6.86
N THR A 74 -15.92 -7.02 5.73
CA THR A 74 -15.34 -6.17 4.69
C THR A 74 -14.87 -4.82 5.24
N TYR A 75 -15.73 -4.12 5.98
CA TYR A 75 -15.42 -2.78 6.50
C TYR A 75 -14.35 -2.81 7.59
N LEU A 76 -14.39 -3.82 8.47
CA LEU A 76 -13.37 -3.95 9.51
C LEU A 76 -11.99 -4.17 8.91
N PHE A 77 -11.90 -5.04 7.90
CA PHE A 77 -10.67 -5.26 7.16
C PHE A 77 -10.17 -3.99 6.45
N ALA A 78 -11.07 -3.28 5.77
CA ALA A 78 -10.75 -2.05 5.05
C ALA A 78 -10.21 -0.95 5.99
N TYR A 79 -10.82 -0.75 7.15
CA TYR A 79 -10.33 0.19 8.17
C TYR A 79 -8.94 -0.20 8.69
N GLY A 80 -8.72 -1.49 8.93
CA GLY A 80 -7.40 -2.00 9.31
C GLY A 80 -6.35 -1.74 8.24
N LEU A 81 -6.67 -2.07 6.99
CA LEU A 81 -5.80 -1.86 5.83
C LEU A 81 -5.51 -0.36 5.63
N GLY A 82 -6.53 0.48 5.67
CA GLY A 82 -6.37 1.94 5.55
C GLY A 82 -5.46 2.52 6.62
N SER A 83 -5.62 2.07 7.87
CA SER A 83 -4.78 2.49 8.99
C SER A 83 -3.31 2.10 8.78
N VAL A 84 -3.05 0.90 8.27
CA VAL A 84 -1.70 0.43 7.93
C VAL A 84 -1.09 1.26 6.80
N ILE A 85 -1.85 1.56 5.74
CA ILE A 85 -1.39 2.38 4.62
C ILE A 85 -1.03 3.80 5.09
N VAL A 86 -1.89 4.43 5.92
CA VAL A 86 -1.62 5.75 6.51
C VAL A 86 -0.36 5.72 7.38
N LEU A 87 -0.20 4.68 8.20
CA LEU A 87 1.00 4.50 9.02
C LEU A 87 2.27 4.46 8.17
N TYR A 88 2.25 3.71 7.06
CA TYR A 88 3.40 3.66 6.14
C TYR A 88 3.70 5.04 5.54
N GLY A 89 2.68 5.80 5.15
CA GLY A 89 2.83 7.18 4.68
C GLY A 89 3.48 8.08 5.72
N ILE A 90 3.02 8.01 6.98
CA ILE A 90 3.62 8.77 8.09
C ILE A 90 5.08 8.36 8.30
N MET A 91 5.39 7.06 8.37
CA MET A 91 6.76 6.56 8.54
C MET A 91 7.69 7.11 7.46
N ILE A 92 7.27 7.10 6.19
CA ILE A 92 8.06 7.64 5.07
C ILE A 92 8.26 9.15 5.20
N GLY A 93 7.22 9.88 5.63
CA GLY A 93 7.27 11.33 5.87
C GLY A 93 8.26 11.74 6.96
N LEU A 94 8.51 10.88 7.93
CA LEU A 94 9.44 11.12 9.04
C LEU A 94 10.92 11.08 8.65
N HIS A 95 11.26 10.95 7.37
CA HIS A 95 12.64 10.83 6.88
C HIS A 95 13.62 11.84 7.50
N SER A 96 13.22 13.11 7.59
CA SER A 96 14.10 14.18 8.08
C SER A 96 14.47 14.02 9.56
N TRP A 97 13.61 13.41 10.36
CA TRP A 97 13.83 13.20 11.80
C TRP A 97 14.30 11.78 12.11
N LEU A 98 13.63 10.79 11.55
CA LEU A 98 13.81 9.37 11.83
C LEU A 98 14.06 8.58 10.54
N PRO A 99 15.23 8.72 9.89
CA PRO A 99 15.49 8.06 8.61
C PRO A 99 15.45 6.54 8.68
N GLY A 100 15.76 5.93 9.83
CA GLY A 100 15.62 4.48 10.02
C GLY A 100 14.15 4.03 9.93
N VAL A 101 13.24 4.76 10.58
CA VAL A 101 11.79 4.50 10.51
C VAL A 101 11.28 4.67 9.08
N SER A 102 11.74 5.73 8.40
CA SER A 102 11.37 5.97 7.01
C SER A 102 11.87 4.87 6.05
N ALA A 103 13.05 4.31 6.30
CA ALA A 103 13.55 3.17 5.51
C ALA A 103 12.68 1.93 5.69
N VAL A 104 12.26 1.63 6.93
CA VAL A 104 11.34 0.53 7.23
C VAL A 104 9.97 0.77 6.59
N GLY A 105 9.40 1.96 6.72
CA GLY A 105 8.12 2.30 6.08
C GLY A 105 8.18 2.11 4.56
N SER A 106 9.24 2.58 3.90
CA SER A 106 9.43 2.37 2.46
C SER A 106 9.58 0.89 2.10
N PHE A 107 10.29 0.09 2.91
CA PHE A 107 10.38 -1.36 2.71
C PHE A 107 9.00 -2.04 2.79
N LEU A 108 8.20 -1.68 3.78
CA LEU A 108 6.85 -2.23 3.94
C LEU A 108 5.94 -1.88 2.74
N VAL A 109 6.09 -0.68 2.16
CA VAL A 109 5.39 -0.31 0.91
C VAL A 109 5.87 -1.15 -0.27
N VAL A 110 7.16 -1.47 -0.37
CA VAL A 110 7.65 -2.41 -1.41
C VAL A 110 6.97 -3.76 -1.27
N VAL A 111 6.93 -4.32 -0.07
CA VAL A 111 6.26 -5.60 0.20
C VAL A 111 4.77 -5.53 -0.14
N MET A 112 4.08 -4.48 0.31
CA MET A 112 2.67 -4.24 0.00
C MET A 112 2.44 -4.17 -1.52
N SER A 113 3.28 -3.46 -2.26
CA SER A 113 3.17 -3.35 -3.73
C SER A 113 3.31 -4.71 -4.42
N PHE A 114 4.15 -5.61 -3.93
CA PHE A 114 4.22 -6.96 -4.49
C PHE A 114 2.96 -7.78 -4.19
N VAL A 115 2.39 -7.62 -3.00
CA VAL A 115 1.11 -8.27 -2.65
C VAL A 115 -0.02 -7.75 -3.54
N THR A 116 -0.12 -6.44 -3.76
CA THR A 116 -1.15 -5.86 -4.64
C THR A 116 -0.92 -6.24 -6.10
N LEU A 117 0.31 -6.26 -6.59
CA LEU A 117 0.62 -6.73 -7.95
C LEU A 117 0.23 -8.19 -8.18
N SER A 118 0.21 -9.03 -7.14
CA SER A 118 -0.28 -10.40 -7.27
C SER A 118 -1.75 -10.49 -7.68
N PHE A 119 -2.55 -9.45 -7.43
CA PHE A 119 -3.95 -9.37 -7.85
C PHE A 119 -4.14 -9.45 -9.37
N LEU A 120 -3.14 -9.04 -10.16
CA LEU A 120 -3.19 -9.18 -11.62
C LEU A 120 -3.35 -10.65 -12.05
N VAL A 121 -2.86 -11.57 -11.25
CA VAL A 121 -2.91 -13.01 -11.51
C VAL A 121 -4.05 -13.67 -10.75
N THR A 122 -4.27 -13.29 -9.49
CA THR A 122 -5.22 -13.95 -8.59
C THR A 122 -6.65 -13.48 -8.77
N THR A 123 -6.87 -12.22 -9.21
CA THR A 123 -8.20 -11.60 -9.29
C THR A 123 -8.71 -11.60 -10.74
N PRO A 124 -9.75 -12.37 -11.06
CA PRO A 124 -10.31 -12.42 -12.41
C PRO A 124 -10.77 -11.06 -12.94
N GLU A 125 -11.28 -10.20 -12.08
CA GLU A 125 -11.77 -8.86 -12.39
C GLU A 125 -10.67 -7.90 -12.87
N CYS A 126 -9.40 -8.22 -12.66
CA CYS A 126 -8.27 -7.47 -13.21
C CYS A 126 -8.10 -7.63 -14.73
N ARG A 127 -8.78 -8.60 -15.33
CA ARG A 127 -8.61 -8.96 -16.74
C ARG A 127 -9.91 -8.75 -17.52
N VAL A 128 -9.77 -8.36 -18.79
CA VAL A 128 -10.92 -8.24 -19.69
C VAL A 128 -11.28 -9.63 -20.17
N PRO A 129 -12.53 -10.12 -19.97
CA PRO A 129 -12.94 -11.36 -20.57
C PRO A 129 -13.00 -11.20 -22.09
N ALA A 130 -12.25 -12.04 -22.79
CA ALA A 130 -12.37 -12.34 -24.21
C ALA A 130 -12.62 -11.18 -25.20
N LEU A 131 -11.60 -10.38 -25.51
CA LEU A 131 -11.57 -9.68 -26.79
C LEU A 131 -11.17 -10.69 -27.90
N GLY A 132 -12.16 -11.49 -28.34
CA GLY A 132 -12.02 -12.35 -29.54
C GLY A 132 -11.21 -13.63 -29.37
N SER A 133 -10.75 -14.00 -28.18
CA SER A 133 -10.13 -15.29 -27.89
C SER A 133 -10.73 -15.92 -26.62
N SER A 134 -10.76 -17.22 -26.62
CA SER A 134 -11.72 -18.04 -25.92
C SER A 134 -11.65 -18.08 -24.39
N GLU A 135 -10.58 -17.71 -23.68
CA GLU A 135 -10.56 -18.07 -22.26
C GLU A 135 -9.83 -17.14 -21.30
N HIS A 136 -8.89 -16.34 -21.74
CA HIS A 136 -8.05 -15.60 -20.79
C HIS A 136 -7.76 -14.18 -21.28
N GLY A 137 -8.35 -13.19 -20.59
CA GLY A 137 -8.10 -11.78 -20.86
C GLY A 137 -6.65 -11.32 -20.63
N PHE A 138 -5.77 -12.15 -20.03
CA PHE A 138 -4.36 -11.80 -19.90
C PHE A 138 -3.64 -11.88 -21.27
N PRO A 139 -2.85 -10.86 -21.64
CA PRO A 139 -2.42 -9.68 -20.84
C PRO A 139 -3.37 -8.47 -20.91
N LEU A 140 -4.62 -8.64 -21.33
CA LEU A 140 -5.58 -7.56 -21.53
C LEU A 140 -6.18 -7.15 -20.17
N LEU A 141 -5.76 -6.01 -19.65
CA LEU A 141 -6.17 -5.54 -18.33
C LEU A 141 -7.47 -4.74 -18.39
N SER A 142 -8.38 -5.04 -17.47
CA SER A 142 -9.58 -4.25 -17.17
C SER A 142 -9.23 -2.89 -16.55
N GLY A 143 -10.23 -2.07 -16.24
CA GLY A 143 -10.04 -0.86 -15.45
C GLY A 143 -9.34 -1.12 -14.12
N ALA A 144 -9.78 -2.15 -13.40
CA ALA A 144 -9.19 -2.59 -12.13
C ALA A 144 -7.74 -3.07 -12.31
N GLY A 145 -7.47 -3.90 -13.31
CA GLY A 145 -6.10 -4.35 -13.59
C GLY A 145 -5.15 -3.21 -13.98
N ARG A 146 -5.65 -2.22 -14.73
CA ARG A 146 -4.87 -1.01 -15.06
C ARG A 146 -4.59 -0.14 -13.84
N LEU A 147 -5.44 -0.17 -12.84
CA LEU A 147 -5.17 0.49 -11.58
C LEU A 147 -4.05 -0.24 -10.80
N VAL A 148 -4.16 -1.56 -10.68
CA VAL A 148 -3.20 -2.39 -9.95
C VAL A 148 -1.80 -2.35 -10.57
N ILE A 149 -1.64 -2.37 -11.91
CA ILE A 149 -0.31 -2.36 -12.54
C ILE A 149 0.50 -1.09 -12.18
N LYS A 150 -0.16 0.00 -11.80
CA LYS A 150 0.50 1.23 -11.35
C LYS A 150 1.30 1.05 -10.06
N ASP A 151 1.03 0.00 -9.28
CA ASP A 151 1.80 -0.34 -8.08
C ASP A 151 3.25 -0.70 -8.38
N THR A 152 3.57 -1.00 -9.65
CA THR A 152 4.97 -1.08 -10.12
C THR A 152 5.71 0.25 -9.91
N ILE A 153 5.05 1.38 -10.16
CA ILE A 153 5.61 2.73 -9.94
C ILE A 153 5.75 2.99 -8.43
N MET A 154 4.77 2.57 -7.65
CA MET A 154 4.82 2.66 -6.18
C MET A 154 6.02 1.88 -5.62
N ALA A 155 6.22 0.63 -6.08
CA ALA A 155 7.36 -0.20 -5.69
C ALA A 155 8.69 0.48 -6.02
N GLY A 156 8.84 1.02 -7.23
CA GLY A 156 10.05 1.73 -7.66
C GLY A 156 10.32 2.99 -6.81
N ALA A 157 9.29 3.79 -6.56
CA ALA A 157 9.39 4.97 -5.70
C ALA A 157 9.75 4.60 -4.26
N ALA A 158 9.16 3.54 -3.72
CA ALA A 158 9.45 3.04 -2.38
C ALA A 158 10.90 2.50 -2.27
N LEU A 159 11.41 1.79 -3.27
CA LEU A 159 12.81 1.34 -3.31
C LEU A 159 13.80 2.51 -3.27
N ILE A 160 13.55 3.56 -4.05
CA ILE A 160 14.40 4.75 -4.09
C ILE A 160 14.39 5.45 -2.73
N THR A 161 13.22 5.66 -2.14
CA THR A 161 13.09 6.32 -0.83
C THR A 161 13.64 5.49 0.30
N MET A 162 13.54 4.15 0.22
CA MET A 162 14.15 3.21 1.15
C MET A 162 15.69 3.34 1.14
N ALA A 163 16.29 3.27 -0.05
CA ALA A 163 17.74 3.38 -0.21
C ALA A 163 18.29 4.72 0.29
N ASP A 164 17.60 5.82 0.00
CA ASP A 164 17.97 7.16 0.48
C ASP A 164 17.88 7.26 2.01
N SER A 165 16.79 6.75 2.59
CA SER A 165 16.58 6.78 4.05
C SER A 165 17.57 5.87 4.79
N ALA A 166 17.89 4.69 4.25
CA ALA A 166 18.89 3.80 4.81
C ALA A 166 20.29 4.45 4.81
N LYS A 167 20.67 5.08 3.69
CA LYS A 167 21.94 5.82 3.61
C LYS A 167 22.01 6.97 4.63
N ALA A 168 20.93 7.73 4.79
CA ALA A 168 20.86 8.81 5.77
C ALA A 168 21.00 8.29 7.21
N TYR A 169 20.35 7.17 7.52
CA TYR A 169 20.46 6.50 8.81
C TYR A 169 21.90 6.05 9.13
N LEU A 170 22.55 5.38 8.18
CA LEU A 170 23.92 4.91 8.34
C LEU A 170 24.91 6.07 8.53
N ARG A 171 24.78 7.15 7.73
CA ARG A 171 25.61 8.35 7.88
C ARG A 171 25.48 8.96 9.28
N ARG A 172 24.27 9.02 9.84
CA ARG A 172 24.07 9.53 11.21
C ARG A 172 24.73 8.65 12.26
N ARG A 173 24.65 7.32 12.10
CA ARG A 173 25.29 6.38 13.01
C ARG A 173 26.80 6.47 13.00
N VAL A 174 27.42 6.64 11.84
CA VAL A 174 28.88 6.79 11.71
C VAL A 174 29.35 8.17 12.26
N ALA A 175 28.60 9.23 12.04
CA ALA A 175 28.97 10.56 12.51
C ALA A 175 28.79 10.78 14.02
N ALA A 176 27.95 10.02 14.70
CA ALA A 176 27.67 10.19 16.12
C ALA A 176 28.90 9.96 17.03
N PRO A 177 29.67 8.86 16.90
CA PRO A 177 30.87 8.63 17.71
C PRO A 177 31.96 9.69 17.49
N GLN A 178 32.12 10.14 16.23
CA GLN A 178 33.14 11.19 15.90
C GLN A 178 32.83 12.53 16.54
N ARG A 179 31.55 12.89 16.65
CA ARG A 179 31.15 14.12 17.35
C ARG A 179 31.38 14.06 18.85
N VAL A 180 31.16 12.90 19.47
CA VAL A 180 31.42 12.69 20.89
C VAL A 180 32.94 12.80 21.17
N ALA A 181 33.77 12.07 20.41
CA ALA A 181 35.20 12.10 20.54
C ALA A 181 35.81 13.50 20.31
N ALA A 182 35.32 14.25 19.32
CA ALA A 182 35.75 15.63 19.07
C ALA A 182 35.37 16.58 20.22
N ARG A 183 34.19 16.35 20.84
CA ARG A 183 33.74 17.17 21.98
C ARG A 183 34.56 16.88 23.24
N GLU A 184 34.91 15.61 23.48
CA GLU A 184 35.78 15.22 24.61
C GLU A 184 37.19 15.81 24.48
N MET A 185 37.79 15.76 23.27
CA MET A 185 39.08 16.37 23.01
C MET A 185 39.07 17.89 23.23
N ALA A 186 38.00 18.58 22.82
CA ALA A 186 37.87 20.02 23.02
C ALA A 186 37.74 20.42 24.50
N LEU A 187 37.20 19.54 25.35
CA LEU A 187 37.08 19.79 26.80
C LEU A 187 38.36 19.49 27.57
N THR A 188 39.26 18.65 27.03
CA THR A 188 40.55 18.28 27.66
C THR A 188 41.67 19.24 27.28
N THR A 189 41.48 20.16 26.36
CA THR A 189 42.47 21.18 25.91
C THR A 189 42.30 22.52 26.60
N HIS A 190 41.43 22.67 27.58
CA HIS A 190 41.29 23.81 28.48
C HIS A 190 41.56 23.42 29.93
#